data_dffcad1e36ab38c406779e5aefaa38cd
#
_entry.id   dffcad1e36ab38c406779e5aefaa38cd
#
_cell.length_a   1.000
_cell.length_b   1.000
_cell.length_c   1.000
_cell.angle_alpha   90.00
_cell.angle_beta   90.00
_cell.angle_gamma   90.00
#
_symmetry.space_group_name_H-M   'P 1'
#
loop_
_entity.id
_entity.type
_entity.pdbx_description
1 polymer ?
#
loop_
_entity_poly.entity_id
_entity_poly.type
_entity_poly.pdbx_seq_one_letter_code
_entity_poly.pdbx_strand_id
1 'polypeptide(L)'
;MKSLGIVIPSFNELESLRVLVPTCINLLTENPNLQIVIVDNGSNDGTNLYLEMYSDIERFKYLILEANQGYGGGILAGLNQLETEYLSWTHADLQTDIFDIFKFDLNSLPDYFLAKGIRRGRSVSDYIFTFGMTFYILLKFRRFCNDINGQPTIISRKLFYQFNYPPSDFSFDLYAFIMAKKMNSLIIRKKIHFSDRRYSHSKWNFGFTSKINLIIRTLKFSNSLKRYLND
;
A
#
# COMPACT_ATOMS: atom_id res chain seq x y z
N MET A 1 15.98 13.44 -11.63
CA MET A 1 15.16 12.86 -10.54
C MET A 1 15.00 11.37 -10.81
N LYS A 2 15.07 10.52 -9.80
CA LYS A 2 14.79 9.08 -9.97
C LYS A 2 13.33 8.85 -10.30
N SER A 3 13.05 7.80 -11.08
CA SER A 3 11.68 7.47 -11.49
C SER A 3 10.90 6.82 -10.35
N LEU A 4 9.61 7.18 -10.22
CA LEU A 4 8.68 6.69 -9.19
C LEU A 4 7.47 6.03 -9.85
N GLY A 5 7.13 4.82 -9.41
CA GLY A 5 5.89 4.16 -9.80
C GLY A 5 4.92 4.05 -8.63
N ILE A 6 3.64 4.34 -8.86
CA ILE A 6 2.58 4.24 -7.87
C ILE A 6 1.59 3.16 -8.28
N VAL A 7 1.36 2.19 -7.41
CA VAL A 7 0.31 1.18 -7.54
C VAL A 7 -0.89 1.56 -6.67
N ILE A 8 -2.08 1.46 -7.22
CA ILE A 8 -3.34 1.72 -6.54
C ILE A 8 -4.26 0.50 -6.71
N PRO A 9 -4.24 -0.47 -5.78
CA PRO A 9 -5.17 -1.59 -5.83
C PRO A 9 -6.60 -1.11 -5.53
N SER A 10 -7.55 -1.53 -6.33
CA SER A 10 -8.96 -1.20 -6.24
C SER A 10 -9.82 -2.45 -6.24
N PHE A 11 -10.89 -2.48 -5.45
CA PHE A 11 -11.90 -3.53 -5.47
C PHE A 11 -13.28 -2.96 -5.14
N ASN A 12 -14.11 -2.80 -6.17
CA ASN A 12 -15.43 -2.15 -6.08
C ASN A 12 -15.35 -0.74 -5.45
N GLU A 13 -14.50 0.10 -6.04
CA GLU A 13 -14.26 1.49 -5.62
C GLU A 13 -14.49 2.47 -6.79
N LEU A 14 -15.43 2.16 -7.72
CA LEU A 14 -15.66 2.97 -8.92
C LEU A 14 -15.87 4.45 -8.61
N GLU A 15 -16.69 4.78 -7.60
CA GLU A 15 -16.96 6.17 -7.25
C GLU A 15 -15.73 6.91 -6.72
N SER A 16 -14.88 6.23 -5.98
CA SER A 16 -13.58 6.77 -5.54
C SER A 16 -12.65 6.98 -6.73
N LEU A 17 -12.62 6.04 -7.67
CA LEU A 17 -11.80 6.11 -8.89
C LEU A 17 -12.23 7.24 -9.83
N ARG A 18 -13.51 7.59 -9.89
CA ARG A 18 -14.00 8.74 -10.67
C ARG A 18 -13.36 10.07 -10.24
N VAL A 19 -12.96 10.17 -8.98
CA VAL A 19 -12.22 11.33 -8.44
C VAL A 19 -10.72 11.14 -8.56
N LEU A 20 -10.23 9.93 -8.27
CA LEU A 20 -8.80 9.64 -8.18
C LEU A 20 -8.12 9.60 -9.55
N VAL A 21 -8.73 9.00 -10.57
CA VAL A 21 -8.12 8.85 -11.91
C VAL A 21 -7.80 10.20 -12.56
N PRO A 22 -8.73 11.18 -12.61
CA PRO A 22 -8.38 12.50 -13.12
C PRO A 22 -7.24 13.18 -12.36
N THR A 23 -7.20 12.99 -11.03
CA THR A 23 -6.09 13.50 -10.20
C THR A 23 -4.77 12.82 -10.55
N CYS A 24 -4.77 11.51 -10.78
CA CYS A 24 -3.60 10.75 -11.23
C CYS A 24 -3.07 11.26 -12.58
N ILE A 25 -3.96 11.52 -13.54
CA ILE A 25 -3.60 12.04 -14.86
C ILE A 25 -2.95 13.42 -14.75
N ASN A 26 -3.50 14.32 -13.95
CA ASN A 26 -2.91 15.63 -13.69
C ASN A 26 -1.50 15.50 -13.08
N LEU A 27 -1.32 14.57 -12.12
CA LEU A 27 -0.01 14.29 -11.54
C LEU A 27 1.02 13.82 -12.57
N LEU A 28 0.61 13.03 -13.56
CA LEU A 28 1.50 12.56 -14.62
C LEU A 28 1.96 13.70 -15.52
N THR A 29 1.11 14.70 -15.78
CA THR A 29 1.49 15.87 -16.59
C THR A 29 2.54 16.72 -15.90
N GLU A 30 2.44 16.86 -14.58
CA GLU A 30 3.38 17.66 -13.77
C GLU A 30 4.70 16.92 -13.45
N ASN A 31 4.70 15.58 -13.53
CA ASN A 31 5.82 14.74 -13.09
C ASN A 31 6.25 13.76 -14.19
N PRO A 32 7.21 14.12 -15.06
CA PRO A 32 7.61 13.30 -16.21
C PRO A 32 8.24 11.95 -15.84
N ASN A 33 8.78 11.81 -14.63
CA ASN A 33 9.39 10.57 -14.14
C ASN A 33 8.42 9.71 -13.28
N LEU A 34 7.11 10.04 -13.30
CA LEU A 34 6.08 9.30 -12.58
C LEU A 34 5.40 8.29 -13.52
N GLN A 35 5.13 7.10 -13.01
CA GLN A 35 4.24 6.09 -13.60
C GLN A 35 3.15 5.72 -12.59
N ILE A 36 1.93 5.50 -13.05
CA ILE A 36 0.80 5.09 -12.20
C ILE A 36 0.16 3.84 -12.78
N VAL A 37 -0.08 2.85 -11.92
CA VAL A 37 -0.80 1.61 -12.26
C VAL A 37 -1.99 1.48 -11.33
N ILE A 38 -3.21 1.48 -11.87
CA ILE A 38 -4.41 1.10 -11.14
C ILE A 38 -4.67 -0.39 -11.37
N VAL A 39 -4.86 -1.14 -10.31
CA VAL A 39 -5.18 -2.57 -10.39
C VAL A 39 -6.63 -2.78 -9.99
N ASP A 40 -7.47 -3.09 -10.96
CA ASP A 40 -8.80 -3.61 -10.69
C ASP A 40 -8.68 -5.06 -10.24
N ASN A 41 -8.88 -5.28 -8.95
CA ASN A 41 -8.69 -6.57 -8.30
C ASN A 41 -9.95 -7.43 -8.36
N GLY A 42 -10.55 -7.58 -9.55
CA GLY A 42 -11.73 -8.38 -9.81
C GLY A 42 -13.03 -7.72 -9.35
N SER A 43 -13.22 -6.42 -9.65
CA SER A 43 -14.45 -5.68 -9.34
C SER A 43 -15.64 -6.12 -10.19
N ASN A 44 -16.83 -5.85 -9.70
CA ASN A 44 -18.11 -6.09 -10.40
C ASN A 44 -19.03 -4.86 -10.42
N ASP A 45 -18.47 -3.66 -10.20
CA ASP A 45 -19.17 -2.39 -10.13
C ASP A 45 -18.99 -1.52 -11.40
N GLY A 46 -18.37 -2.06 -12.46
CA GLY A 46 -18.07 -1.34 -13.70
C GLY A 46 -16.70 -0.62 -13.68
N THR A 47 -15.85 -0.87 -12.67
CA THR A 47 -14.50 -0.32 -12.60
C THR A 47 -13.68 -0.62 -13.86
N ASN A 48 -13.76 -1.84 -14.39
CA ASN A 48 -13.05 -2.24 -15.60
C ASN A 48 -13.39 -1.35 -16.80
N LEU A 49 -14.69 -1.17 -17.10
CA LEU A 49 -15.16 -0.33 -18.21
C LEU A 49 -14.74 1.13 -18.05
N TYR A 50 -14.74 1.62 -16.81
CA TYR A 50 -14.29 2.98 -16.52
C TYR A 50 -12.78 3.15 -16.79
N LEU A 51 -11.95 2.21 -16.38
CA LEU A 51 -10.50 2.28 -16.59
C LEU A 51 -10.10 2.16 -18.06
N GLU A 52 -10.85 1.39 -18.87
CA GLU A 52 -10.63 1.25 -20.32
C GLU A 52 -10.70 2.60 -21.05
N MET A 53 -11.47 3.58 -20.55
CA MET A 53 -11.56 4.93 -21.14
C MET A 53 -10.23 5.70 -21.11
N TYR A 54 -9.23 5.22 -20.35
CA TYR A 54 -7.94 5.88 -20.15
C TYR A 54 -6.76 5.07 -20.73
N SER A 55 -7.03 4.13 -21.63
CA SER A 55 -6.03 3.23 -22.23
C SER A 55 -4.89 3.95 -22.96
N ASP A 56 -5.17 5.12 -23.54
CA ASP A 56 -4.23 5.85 -24.38
C ASP A 56 -3.37 6.87 -23.61
N ILE A 57 -3.52 6.94 -22.28
CA ILE A 57 -2.77 7.89 -21.47
C ILE A 57 -1.36 7.37 -21.21
N GLU A 58 -0.35 8.08 -21.70
CA GLU A 58 1.05 7.74 -21.47
C GLU A 58 1.40 7.69 -19.98
N ARG A 59 2.15 6.67 -19.57
CA ARG A 59 2.60 6.43 -18.18
C ARG A 59 1.46 6.16 -17.16
N PHE A 60 0.21 6.13 -17.61
CA PHE A 60 -0.93 5.61 -16.89
C PHE A 60 -1.24 4.21 -17.41
N LYS A 61 -1.21 3.22 -16.52
CA LYS A 61 -1.56 1.84 -16.84
C LYS A 61 -2.71 1.38 -15.94
N TYR A 62 -3.49 0.46 -16.43
CA TYR A 62 -4.42 -0.30 -15.60
C TYR A 62 -4.24 -1.79 -15.86
N LEU A 63 -4.55 -2.57 -14.84
CA LEU A 63 -4.53 -4.04 -14.88
C LEU A 63 -5.84 -4.55 -14.33
N ILE A 64 -6.53 -5.40 -15.10
CA ILE A 64 -7.79 -6.03 -14.69
C ILE A 64 -7.48 -7.48 -14.32
N LEU A 65 -7.74 -7.85 -13.07
CA LEU A 65 -7.61 -9.22 -12.59
C LEU A 65 -8.96 -9.94 -12.68
N GLU A 66 -8.96 -11.18 -13.13
CA GLU A 66 -10.19 -11.98 -13.28
C GLU A 66 -10.92 -12.22 -11.96
N ALA A 67 -10.18 -12.29 -10.85
CA ALA A 67 -10.71 -12.52 -9.52
C ALA A 67 -9.90 -11.77 -8.47
N ASN A 68 -10.52 -11.49 -7.31
CA ASN A 68 -9.88 -10.82 -6.19
C ASN A 68 -8.74 -11.68 -5.60
N GLN A 69 -7.51 -11.23 -5.78
CA GLN A 69 -6.30 -11.87 -5.28
C GLN A 69 -5.89 -11.38 -3.89
N GLY A 70 -6.74 -10.60 -3.21
CA GLY A 70 -6.42 -9.97 -1.94
C GLY A 70 -5.62 -8.67 -2.10
N TYR A 71 -5.48 -7.93 -1.01
CA TYR A 71 -4.82 -6.61 -0.99
C TYR A 71 -3.37 -6.67 -1.47
N GLY A 72 -2.57 -7.57 -0.87
CA GLY A 72 -1.18 -7.77 -1.26
C GLY A 72 -1.03 -8.32 -2.68
N GLY A 73 -1.96 -9.20 -3.12
CA GLY A 73 -1.95 -9.73 -4.48
C GLY A 73 -2.17 -8.64 -5.52
N GLY A 74 -3.13 -7.73 -5.31
CA GLY A 74 -3.34 -6.58 -6.17
C GLY A 74 -2.13 -5.64 -6.22
N ILE A 75 -1.49 -5.36 -5.07
CA ILE A 75 -0.25 -4.57 -5.04
C ILE A 75 0.86 -5.25 -5.84
N LEU A 76 1.10 -6.53 -5.62
CA LEU A 76 2.15 -7.28 -6.31
C LEU A 76 1.94 -7.31 -7.82
N ALA A 77 0.70 -7.53 -8.26
CA ALA A 77 0.35 -7.50 -9.67
C ALA A 77 0.71 -6.14 -10.30
N GLY A 78 0.39 -5.05 -9.62
CA GLY A 78 0.73 -3.70 -10.10
C GLY A 78 2.22 -3.39 -10.03
N LEU A 79 2.93 -3.76 -8.95
CA LEU A 79 4.37 -3.53 -8.81
C LEU A 79 5.18 -4.20 -9.92
N ASN A 80 4.73 -5.36 -10.40
CA ASN A 80 5.36 -6.08 -11.50
C ASN A 80 5.15 -5.41 -12.88
N GLN A 81 4.20 -4.47 -13.01
CA GLN A 81 3.98 -3.67 -14.22
C GLN A 81 4.87 -2.42 -14.31
N LEU A 82 5.53 -2.06 -13.22
CA LEU A 82 6.36 -0.87 -13.12
C LEU A 82 7.82 -1.19 -13.46
N GLU A 83 8.50 -0.25 -14.11
CA GLU A 83 9.95 -0.33 -14.39
C GLU A 83 10.77 0.75 -13.68
N THR A 84 10.13 1.51 -12.79
CA THR A 84 10.72 2.64 -12.07
C THR A 84 11.71 2.23 -10.98
N GLU A 85 12.64 3.12 -10.63
CA GLU A 85 13.66 2.88 -9.58
C GLU A 85 13.03 2.81 -8.17
N TYR A 86 11.99 3.61 -7.95
CA TYR A 86 11.22 3.63 -6.71
C TYR A 86 9.81 3.12 -6.96
N LEU A 87 9.32 2.33 -6.04
CA LEU A 87 8.03 1.67 -6.08
C LEU A 87 7.19 2.13 -4.91
N SER A 88 5.94 2.45 -5.17
CA SER A 88 5.02 2.89 -4.14
C SER A 88 3.65 2.25 -4.29
N TRP A 89 2.89 2.22 -3.19
CA TRP A 89 1.46 1.90 -3.23
C TRP A 89 0.68 2.73 -2.24
N THR A 90 -0.59 2.95 -2.58
CA THR A 90 -1.58 3.62 -1.75
C THR A 90 -2.96 3.04 -1.99
N HIS A 91 -3.98 3.50 -1.25
CA HIS A 91 -5.36 3.02 -1.38
C HIS A 91 -6.14 3.83 -2.41
N ALA A 92 -7.18 3.19 -3.01
CA ALA A 92 -8.14 3.85 -3.91
C ALA A 92 -9.26 4.60 -3.17
N ASP A 93 -9.40 4.43 -1.85
CA ASP A 93 -10.57 4.83 -1.05
C ASP A 93 -10.59 6.30 -0.61
N LEU A 94 -9.64 7.09 -1.09
CA LEU A 94 -9.49 8.53 -0.78
C LEU A 94 -9.34 8.88 0.70
N GLN A 95 -8.99 7.90 1.57
CA GLN A 95 -8.71 8.18 2.98
C GLN A 95 -7.34 8.85 3.19
N THR A 96 -6.43 8.67 2.25
CA THR A 96 -5.14 9.37 2.15
C THR A 96 -5.06 10.10 0.83
N ASP A 97 -4.46 11.28 0.83
CA ASP A 97 -4.24 12.04 -0.39
C ASP A 97 -3.09 11.42 -1.20
N ILE A 98 -3.26 11.25 -2.51
CA ILE A 98 -2.18 10.76 -3.39
C ILE A 98 -0.98 11.71 -3.39
N PHE A 99 -1.20 13.01 -3.17
CA PHE A 99 -0.14 13.99 -3.04
C PHE A 99 0.76 13.78 -1.80
N ASP A 100 0.31 13.00 -0.83
CA ASP A 100 1.10 12.69 0.36
C ASP A 100 2.41 11.96 0.06
N ILE A 101 2.50 11.34 -1.12
CA ILE A 101 3.73 10.69 -1.60
C ILE A 101 4.87 11.71 -1.77
N PHE A 102 4.56 12.94 -2.15
CA PHE A 102 5.53 14.01 -2.36
C PHE A 102 5.99 14.69 -1.06
N LYS A 103 5.41 14.34 0.09
CA LYS A 103 5.93 14.76 1.41
C LYS A 103 7.27 14.09 1.74
N PHE A 104 7.63 13.02 1.04
CA PHE A 104 8.90 12.34 1.21
C PHE A 104 9.93 12.91 0.25
N ASP A 105 11.07 13.36 0.79
CA ASP A 105 12.22 13.69 -0.05
C ASP A 105 12.84 12.37 -0.56
N LEU A 106 12.70 12.13 -1.84
CA LEU A 106 13.19 10.93 -2.51
C LEU A 106 14.56 11.14 -3.17
N ASN A 107 15.15 12.33 -3.03
CA ASN A 107 16.48 12.58 -3.54
C ASN A 107 17.53 11.96 -2.61
N SER A 108 18.58 11.43 -3.19
CA SER A 108 19.74 10.92 -2.44
C SER A 108 19.44 9.83 -1.40
N LEU A 109 18.43 9.00 -1.64
CA LEU A 109 18.12 7.85 -0.80
C LEU A 109 19.08 6.68 -1.04
N PRO A 110 19.41 5.90 0.01
CA PRO A 110 20.24 4.72 -0.14
C PRO A 110 19.54 3.62 -0.96
N ASP A 111 20.29 2.60 -1.35
CA ASP A 111 19.80 1.45 -2.10
C ASP A 111 18.66 0.69 -1.42
N TYR A 112 18.67 0.66 -0.09
CA TYR A 112 17.63 0.04 0.72
C TYR A 112 16.97 1.07 1.61
N PHE A 113 15.71 1.38 1.34
CA PHE A 113 14.89 2.25 2.18
C PHE A 113 13.42 1.82 2.15
N LEU A 114 12.69 2.21 3.18
CA LEU A 114 11.24 2.18 3.25
C LEU A 114 10.76 3.51 3.81
N ALA A 115 10.01 4.26 3.01
CA ALA A 115 9.32 5.47 3.43
C ALA A 115 7.83 5.15 3.60
N LYS A 116 7.22 5.55 4.74
CA LYS A 116 5.86 5.14 5.07
C LYS A 116 5.12 6.18 5.90
N GLY A 117 3.85 6.40 5.59
CA GLY A 117 2.97 7.29 6.32
C GLY A 117 2.74 6.85 7.78
N ILE A 118 2.45 7.82 8.66
CA ILE A 118 1.91 7.60 10.00
C ILE A 118 0.56 8.30 10.02
N ARG A 119 -0.52 7.54 10.14
CA ARG A 119 -1.87 8.04 10.08
C ARG A 119 -2.23 8.90 11.29
N ARG A 120 -2.75 10.10 11.03
CA ARG A 120 -3.28 11.05 12.02
C ARG A 120 -4.76 11.31 11.75
N GLY A 121 -5.50 11.74 12.78
CA GLY A 121 -6.93 12.03 12.64
C GLY A 121 -7.86 10.83 12.88
N ARG A 122 -7.33 9.69 13.35
CA ARG A 122 -8.13 8.48 13.65
C ARG A 122 -8.75 8.51 15.04
N SER A 123 -9.71 7.63 15.28
CA SER A 123 -10.33 7.44 16.60
C SER A 123 -9.34 6.92 17.65
N VAL A 124 -9.63 7.19 18.93
CA VAL A 124 -8.82 6.67 20.05
C VAL A 124 -8.76 5.15 20.03
N SER A 125 -9.86 4.46 19.70
CA SER A 125 -9.90 3.01 19.59
C SER A 125 -8.94 2.46 18.54
N ASP A 126 -8.77 3.17 17.41
CA ASP A 126 -7.83 2.77 16.36
C ASP A 126 -6.37 2.97 16.78
N TYR A 127 -6.09 4.00 17.58
CA TYR A 127 -4.76 4.18 18.17
C TYR A 127 -4.42 3.07 19.17
N ILE A 128 -5.36 2.69 20.06
CA ILE A 128 -5.17 1.58 21.00
C ILE A 128 -4.90 0.27 20.23
N PHE A 129 -5.71 -0.01 19.19
CA PHE A 129 -5.51 -1.18 18.35
C PHE A 129 -4.12 -1.19 17.67
N THR A 130 -3.73 -0.06 17.09
CA THR A 130 -2.41 0.08 16.45
C THR A 130 -1.27 -0.10 17.45
N PHE A 131 -1.41 0.42 18.67
CA PHE A 131 -0.44 0.23 19.73
C PHE A 131 -0.30 -1.25 20.13
N GLY A 132 -1.42 -1.95 20.34
CA GLY A 132 -1.43 -3.37 20.64
C GLY A 132 -0.73 -4.21 19.56
N MET A 133 -1.02 -3.92 18.28
CA MET A 133 -0.34 -4.58 17.16
C MET A 133 1.16 -4.27 17.12
N THR A 134 1.55 -3.03 17.35
CA THR A 134 2.96 -2.62 17.41
C THR A 134 3.70 -3.37 18.52
N PHE A 135 3.09 -3.46 19.70
CA PHE A 135 3.66 -4.18 20.84
C PHE A 135 3.79 -5.68 20.55
N TYR A 136 2.77 -6.31 19.98
CA TYR A 136 2.83 -7.70 19.56
C TYR A 136 3.97 -7.97 18.57
N ILE A 137 4.13 -7.14 17.55
CA ILE A 137 5.20 -7.27 16.54
C ILE A 137 6.57 -7.08 17.18
N LEU A 138 6.71 -6.12 18.09
CA LEU A 138 7.95 -5.90 18.85
C LEU A 138 8.36 -7.15 19.63
N LEU A 139 7.43 -7.75 20.37
CA LEU A 139 7.72 -8.97 21.13
C LEU A 139 8.08 -10.15 20.23
N LYS A 140 7.35 -10.29 19.11
CA LYS A 140 7.50 -11.44 18.22
C LYS A 140 8.76 -11.40 17.36
N PHE A 141 9.04 -10.26 16.75
CA PHE A 141 10.12 -10.08 15.79
C PHE A 141 11.32 -9.32 16.38
N ARG A 142 11.23 -8.83 17.62
CA ARG A 142 12.23 -7.95 18.24
C ARG A 142 12.53 -6.71 17.38
N ARG A 143 11.51 -6.24 16.64
CA ARG A 143 11.60 -5.09 15.72
C ARG A 143 10.43 -4.14 15.95
N PHE A 144 10.74 -2.87 16.15
CA PHE A 144 9.72 -1.83 16.32
C PHE A 144 9.15 -1.43 14.96
N CYS A 145 7.87 -1.74 14.74
CA CYS A 145 7.11 -1.43 13.51
C CYS A 145 5.77 -0.80 13.90
N ASN A 146 5.72 0.52 14.05
CA ASN A 146 4.49 1.21 14.38
C ASN A 146 3.69 1.57 13.13
N ASP A 147 2.36 1.68 13.29
CA ASP A 147 1.41 2.01 12.22
C ASP A 147 1.72 1.33 10.88
N ILE A 148 1.72 0.00 10.91
CA ILE A 148 2.15 -0.87 9.82
C ILE A 148 1.37 -0.59 8.52
N ASN A 149 0.07 -0.31 8.62
CA ASN A 149 -0.80 -0.08 7.47
C ASN A 149 -0.93 1.42 7.11
N GLY A 150 -0.02 2.29 7.58
CA GLY A 150 -0.01 3.70 7.17
C GLY A 150 0.44 3.84 5.71
N GLN A 151 -0.28 4.63 4.92
CA GLN A 151 0.02 4.89 3.52
C GLN A 151 0.40 6.37 3.33
N PRO A 152 1.08 6.75 2.21
CA PRO A 152 1.66 5.88 1.20
C PRO A 152 2.85 5.07 1.71
N THR A 153 3.16 3.98 1.04
CA THR A 153 4.40 3.24 1.24
C THR A 153 5.27 3.36 0.00
N ILE A 154 6.56 3.68 0.17
CA ILE A 154 7.53 3.82 -0.91
C ILE A 154 8.76 2.99 -0.56
N ILE A 155 9.25 2.20 -1.50
CA ILE A 155 10.45 1.39 -1.35
C ILE A 155 11.36 1.53 -2.57
N SER A 156 12.62 1.22 -2.43
CA SER A 156 13.49 1.03 -3.58
C SER A 156 13.16 -0.26 -4.32
N ARG A 157 13.38 -0.30 -5.62
CA ARG A 157 13.30 -1.53 -6.42
C ARG A 157 14.27 -2.60 -5.91
N LYS A 158 15.45 -2.20 -5.42
CA LYS A 158 16.42 -3.13 -4.83
C LYS A 158 15.85 -3.85 -3.60
N LEU A 159 15.08 -3.13 -2.75
CA LEU A 159 14.39 -3.76 -1.62
C LEU A 159 13.28 -4.70 -2.11
N PHE A 160 12.52 -4.31 -3.13
CA PHE A 160 11.47 -5.16 -3.70
C PHE A 160 12.02 -6.50 -4.24
N TYR A 161 13.18 -6.51 -4.86
CA TYR A 161 13.83 -7.74 -5.32
C TYR A 161 14.24 -8.71 -4.20
N GLN A 162 14.24 -8.26 -2.94
CA GLN A 162 14.44 -9.12 -1.78
C GLN A 162 13.15 -9.79 -1.27
N PHE A 163 12.01 -9.49 -1.91
CA PHE A 163 10.73 -10.07 -1.52
C PHE A 163 10.60 -11.49 -2.07
N ASN A 164 10.81 -12.47 -1.20
CA ASN A 164 10.61 -13.88 -1.50
C ASN A 164 9.29 -14.30 -0.81
N TYR A 165 8.28 -14.78 -1.53
CA TYR A 165 6.99 -15.22 -0.96
C TYR A 165 6.19 -14.14 -0.19
N PRO A 166 5.98 -12.95 -0.75
CA PRO A 166 5.15 -11.95 -0.12
C PRO A 166 3.69 -12.42 -0.01
N PRO A 167 2.97 -12.08 1.08
CA PRO A 167 1.58 -12.48 1.25
C PRO A 167 0.65 -11.72 0.31
N SER A 168 -0.43 -12.37 -0.10
CA SER A 168 -1.46 -11.75 -0.94
C SER A 168 -2.51 -10.95 -0.16
N ASP A 169 -2.53 -11.03 1.17
CA ASP A 169 -3.51 -10.37 2.04
C ASP A 169 -3.00 -9.05 2.65
N PHE A 170 -3.70 -8.52 3.66
CA PHE A 170 -3.33 -7.30 4.40
C PHE A 170 -2.02 -7.40 5.20
N SER A 171 -1.43 -8.57 5.30
CA SER A 171 -0.12 -8.76 5.93
C SER A 171 1.03 -8.27 5.05
N PHE A 172 0.76 -7.88 3.79
CA PHE A 172 1.76 -7.38 2.86
C PHE A 172 2.55 -6.18 3.41
N ASP A 173 1.86 -5.21 4.02
CA ASP A 173 2.52 -4.05 4.64
C ASP A 173 3.43 -4.44 5.81
N LEU A 174 3.01 -5.42 6.63
CA LEU A 174 3.86 -5.98 7.69
C LEU A 174 5.09 -6.67 7.09
N TYR A 175 4.88 -7.49 6.07
CA TYR A 175 5.96 -8.18 5.37
C TYR A 175 7.00 -7.19 4.84
N ALA A 176 6.57 -6.18 4.09
CA ALA A 176 7.44 -5.14 3.53
C ALA A 176 8.25 -4.43 4.63
N PHE A 177 7.61 -4.12 5.77
CA PHE A 177 8.27 -3.45 6.89
C PHE A 177 9.32 -4.37 7.56
N ILE A 178 9.00 -5.65 7.77
CA ILE A 178 9.94 -6.62 8.36
C ILE A 178 11.12 -6.87 7.40
N MET A 179 10.86 -7.00 6.09
CA MET A 179 11.93 -7.15 5.09
C MET A 179 12.85 -5.93 5.06
N ALA A 180 12.30 -4.72 5.09
CA ALA A 180 13.11 -3.50 5.20
C ALA A 180 13.99 -3.52 6.46
N LYS A 181 13.46 -3.94 7.60
CA LYS A 181 14.23 -4.09 8.84
C LYS A 181 15.28 -5.22 8.76
N LYS A 182 14.99 -6.33 8.08
CA LYS A 182 15.95 -7.42 7.85
C LYS A 182 17.14 -6.94 7.01
N MET A 183 16.85 -6.11 6.00
CA MET A 183 17.86 -5.54 5.10
C MET A 183 18.57 -4.29 5.66
N ASN A 184 18.38 -3.96 6.94
CA ASN A 184 18.89 -2.74 7.58
C ASN A 184 18.60 -1.46 6.78
N SER A 185 17.43 -1.42 6.15
CA SER A 185 17.00 -0.29 5.33
C SER A 185 16.82 0.99 6.16
N LEU A 186 17.06 2.14 5.55
CA LEU A 186 16.66 3.43 6.10
C LEU A 186 15.13 3.49 6.18
N ILE A 187 14.59 3.75 7.38
CA ILE A 187 13.16 3.89 7.60
C ILE A 187 12.79 5.36 7.76
N ILE A 188 11.99 5.87 6.82
CA ILE A 188 11.52 7.26 6.79
C ILE A 188 10.03 7.28 7.13
N ARG A 189 9.62 8.14 8.08
CA ARG A 189 8.24 8.24 8.52
C ARG A 189 7.74 9.67 8.47
N LYS A 190 6.57 9.89 7.87
CA LYS A 190 5.90 11.20 7.78
C LYS A 190 4.47 11.10 8.30
N LYS A 191 4.04 12.13 9.02
CA LYS A 191 2.64 12.24 9.48
C LYS A 191 1.75 12.55 8.28
N ILE A 192 0.74 11.72 8.09
CA ILE A 192 -0.24 11.81 6.99
C ILE A 192 -1.63 11.96 7.59
N HIS A 193 -2.42 12.87 7.06
CA HIS A 193 -3.81 13.00 7.46
C HIS A 193 -4.61 11.81 6.94
N PHE A 194 -5.39 11.19 7.79
CA PHE A 194 -6.23 10.04 7.44
C PHE A 194 -7.68 10.45 7.63
N SER A 195 -8.38 10.62 6.50
CA SER A 195 -9.76 11.07 6.44
C SER A 195 -10.74 9.90 6.55
N ASP A 196 -12.01 10.21 6.81
CA ASP A 196 -13.09 9.25 6.65
C ASP A 196 -13.30 8.91 5.17
N ARG A 197 -13.79 7.71 4.88
CA ARG A 197 -14.16 7.31 3.52
C ARG A 197 -15.30 8.17 2.99
N ARG A 198 -15.20 8.60 1.72
CA ARG A 198 -16.19 9.48 1.10
C ARG A 198 -17.33 8.72 0.40
N TYR A 199 -17.04 7.59 -0.26
CA TYR A 199 -17.95 6.96 -1.22
C TYR A 199 -18.29 5.49 -0.95
N SER A 200 -17.52 4.79 -0.16
CA SER A 200 -17.78 3.37 0.12
C SER A 200 -17.73 3.06 1.61
N HIS A 201 -18.56 2.14 2.06
CA HIS A 201 -18.37 1.54 3.37
C HIS A 201 -17.18 0.57 3.33
N SER A 202 -16.31 0.63 4.32
CA SER A 202 -15.22 -0.34 4.43
C SER A 202 -15.79 -1.76 4.44
N LYS A 203 -15.61 -2.53 3.37
CA LYS A 203 -16.00 -3.96 3.34
C LYS A 203 -15.27 -4.79 4.40
N TRP A 204 -14.25 -4.24 5.02
CA TRP A 204 -13.39 -4.89 6.01
C TRP A 204 -13.56 -4.36 7.44
N ASN A 205 -14.32 -3.28 7.64
CA ASN A 205 -14.50 -2.64 8.96
C ASN A 205 -15.95 -2.73 9.46
N PHE A 206 -16.60 -3.86 9.24
CA PHE A 206 -17.92 -4.15 9.82
C PHE A 206 -17.77 -4.61 11.28
N GLY A 207 -17.59 -3.66 12.21
CA GLY A 207 -17.67 -3.93 13.62
C GLY A 207 -16.49 -4.69 14.25
N PHE A 208 -16.70 -5.16 15.46
CA PHE A 208 -15.70 -5.84 16.30
C PHE A 208 -15.17 -7.15 15.69
N THR A 209 -16.02 -7.91 15.03
CA THR A 209 -15.68 -9.18 14.37
C THR A 209 -14.62 -9.01 13.25
N SER A 210 -14.71 -7.95 12.48
CA SER A 210 -13.73 -7.68 11.41
C SER A 210 -12.34 -7.33 11.96
N LYS A 211 -12.30 -6.58 13.06
CA LYS A 211 -11.03 -6.29 13.77
C LYS A 211 -10.40 -7.58 14.33
N ILE A 212 -11.21 -8.48 14.90
CA ILE A 212 -10.74 -9.80 15.38
C ILE A 212 -10.19 -10.63 14.21
N ASN A 213 -10.90 -10.69 13.09
CA ASN A 213 -10.44 -11.44 11.92
C ASN A 213 -9.11 -10.90 11.37
N LEU A 214 -8.94 -9.58 11.37
CA LEU A 214 -7.66 -8.96 10.99
C LEU A 214 -6.54 -9.35 11.95
N ILE A 215 -6.79 -9.37 13.26
CA ILE A 215 -5.85 -9.85 14.28
C ILE A 215 -5.45 -11.30 13.98
N ILE A 216 -6.43 -12.20 13.86
CA ILE A 216 -6.19 -13.63 13.64
C ILE A 216 -5.35 -13.86 12.37
N ARG A 217 -5.66 -13.17 11.27
CA ARG A 217 -4.89 -13.25 10.03
C ARG A 217 -3.46 -12.78 10.23
N THR A 218 -3.27 -11.63 10.87
CA THR A 218 -1.94 -11.10 11.17
C THR A 218 -1.14 -12.04 12.09
N LEU A 219 -1.79 -12.66 13.09
CA LEU A 219 -1.16 -13.64 13.97
C LEU A 219 -0.72 -14.89 13.19
N LYS A 220 -1.61 -15.45 12.35
CA LYS A 220 -1.30 -16.60 11.51
C LYS A 220 -0.12 -16.32 10.57
N PHE A 221 -0.21 -15.23 9.83
CA PHE A 221 0.85 -14.82 8.90
C PHE A 221 2.18 -14.57 9.65
N SER A 222 2.14 -13.85 10.77
CA SER A 222 3.34 -13.56 11.53
C SER A 222 4.02 -14.82 12.10
N ASN A 223 3.26 -15.90 12.35
CA ASN A 223 3.83 -17.20 12.72
C ASN A 223 4.58 -17.84 11.55
N SER A 224 3.99 -17.82 10.37
CA SER A 224 4.62 -18.33 9.15
C SER A 224 5.86 -17.51 8.78
N LEU A 225 5.75 -16.18 8.83
CA LEU A 225 6.85 -15.28 8.53
C LEU A 225 8.03 -15.48 9.49
N LYS A 226 7.78 -15.70 10.79
CA LYS A 226 8.87 -15.92 11.75
C LYS A 226 9.63 -17.21 11.45
N ARG A 227 8.96 -18.28 11.04
CA ARG A 227 9.63 -19.52 10.62
C ARG A 227 10.54 -19.27 9.42
N TYR A 228 10.00 -18.59 8.41
CA TYR A 228 10.70 -18.25 7.18
C TYR A 228 11.92 -17.32 7.37
N LEU A 229 11.90 -16.44 8.40
CA LEU A 229 13.01 -15.53 8.68
C LEU A 229 14.12 -16.17 9.50
N ASN A 230 13.85 -17.30 10.16
CA ASN A 230 14.81 -18.05 10.97
C ASN A 230 15.51 -19.15 10.18
N ASP A 231 14.98 -19.50 9.00
CA ASP A 231 15.60 -20.36 8.00
C ASP A 231 16.50 -19.52 7.06
#